data_5f6612c28a6c13fc6153e8f9cc2e5c93
#
_entry.id   5f6612c28a6c13fc6153e8f9cc2e5c93
#
_cell.length_a   1.000
_cell.length_b   1.000
_cell.length_c   1.000
_cell.angle_alpha   90.00
_cell.angle_beta   90.00
_cell.angle_gamma   90.00
#
_symmetry.space_group_name_H-M   'P 1'
#
loop_
_entity.id
_entity.type
_entity.pdbx_description
1 polymer ?
#
loop_
_entity_poly.entity_id
_entity_poly.type
_entity_poly.pdbx_seq_one_letter_code
_entity_poly.pdbx_strand_id
1 'polypeptide(L)'
;MKTYKQITPEMIQKDIRYLELLSHDFPNLAAASTEIINLEAILNLPKGTEHFLADLHGEYEAFQHVLRNASGAIKRKVNEIFGNNLREMEKKELCTLIYYPEQKLQLVKEVEKDLVDWYVITLNQLVKVCQNVSSKYTRSKVRKALPEEFSYIIQELLHESPMDPNKQAYINVIIRTIIDTRRADDFIIALCNLIQRLTIDSLHILGDIFDRGPGPHIIMDTLCDYHNFDIQWGNHDILWMGCLLYTSPSPRD
;
A
#
# COMPACT_ATOMS: atom_id res chain seq x y z
N MET A 1 -16.26 -7.34 29.66
CA MET A 1 -15.98 -6.11 30.40
C MET A 1 -14.50 -6.16 30.82
N LYS A 2 -13.65 -5.27 30.27
CA LYS A 2 -12.24 -5.19 30.72
C LYS A 2 -12.25 -4.68 32.16
N THR A 3 -11.75 -5.48 33.11
CA THR A 3 -11.61 -5.07 34.53
C THR A 3 -10.42 -4.10 34.59
N TYR A 4 -10.69 -2.82 34.73
CA TYR A 4 -9.62 -1.84 34.93
C TYR A 4 -9.01 -2.08 36.34
N LYS A 5 -7.68 -2.14 36.42
CA LYS A 5 -6.99 -2.20 37.72
C LYS A 5 -7.32 -0.93 38.49
N GLN A 6 -7.63 -1.10 39.77
CA GLN A 6 -7.81 0.04 40.68
C GLN A 6 -6.49 0.84 40.73
N ILE A 7 -6.53 2.10 40.35
CA ILE A 7 -5.36 2.98 40.35
C ILE A 7 -5.17 3.50 41.78
N THR A 8 -3.98 3.30 42.34
CA THR A 8 -3.62 3.80 43.69
C THR A 8 -2.85 5.10 43.60
N PRO A 9 -2.86 5.95 44.64
CA PRO A 9 -2.06 7.18 44.69
C PRO A 9 -0.56 6.94 44.46
N GLU A 10 -0.03 5.80 44.94
CA GLU A 10 1.38 5.44 44.73
C GLU A 10 1.71 5.15 43.27
N MET A 11 0.77 4.52 42.55
CA MET A 11 0.94 4.30 41.08
C MET A 11 0.97 5.63 40.35
N ILE A 12 0.09 6.57 40.70
CA ILE A 12 0.08 7.90 40.10
C ILE A 12 1.41 8.63 40.37
N GLN A 13 1.89 8.60 41.61
CA GLN A 13 3.13 9.25 42.00
C GLN A 13 4.36 8.67 41.25
N LYS A 14 4.36 7.36 41.08
CA LYS A 14 5.43 6.68 40.36
C LYS A 14 5.51 7.11 38.87
N ASP A 15 4.36 7.27 38.22
CA ASP A 15 4.25 7.55 36.81
C ASP A 15 3.96 9.03 36.52
N ILE A 16 4.12 9.94 37.51
CA ILE A 16 3.70 11.34 37.40
C ILE A 16 4.31 12.07 36.19
N ARG A 17 5.59 11.88 35.93
CA ARG A 17 6.27 12.51 34.79
C ARG A 17 5.73 12.02 33.45
N TYR A 18 5.41 10.76 33.35
CA TYR A 18 4.80 10.18 32.17
C TYR A 18 3.39 10.72 31.95
N LEU A 19 2.61 10.83 33.03
CA LEU A 19 1.26 11.39 33.00
C LEU A 19 1.28 12.89 32.65
N GLU A 20 2.27 13.63 33.12
CA GLU A 20 2.49 15.03 32.75
C GLU A 20 2.76 15.17 31.24
N LEU A 21 3.62 14.32 30.65
CA LEU A 21 3.86 14.30 29.21
C LEU A 21 2.58 13.97 28.43
N LEU A 22 1.83 12.96 28.84
CA LEU A 22 0.56 12.61 28.21
C LEU A 22 -0.48 13.72 28.29
N SER A 23 -0.46 14.54 29.35
CA SER A 23 -1.39 15.64 29.51
C SER A 23 -1.21 16.77 28.48
N HIS A 24 -0.05 16.87 27.84
CA HIS A 24 0.16 17.79 26.73
C HIS A 24 -0.66 17.40 25.50
N ASP A 25 -0.72 16.09 25.20
CA ASP A 25 -1.48 15.57 24.05
C ASP A 25 -2.96 15.37 24.39
N PHE A 26 -3.24 14.98 25.66
CA PHE A 26 -4.59 14.67 26.16
C PHE A 26 -4.94 15.53 27.38
N PRO A 27 -5.19 16.84 27.19
CA PRO A 27 -5.31 17.80 28.30
C PRO A 27 -6.57 17.64 29.14
N ASN A 28 -7.52 16.84 28.70
CA ASN A 28 -8.77 16.61 29.44
C ASN A 28 -9.35 15.21 29.15
N LEU A 29 -10.32 14.82 29.96
CA LEU A 29 -10.98 13.51 29.86
C LEU A 29 -11.62 13.28 28.49
N ALA A 30 -12.20 14.29 27.87
CA ALA A 30 -12.83 14.15 26.57
C ALA A 30 -11.79 13.81 25.47
N ALA A 31 -10.65 14.52 25.46
CA ALA A 31 -9.56 14.23 24.51
C ALA A 31 -9.00 12.82 24.71
N ALA A 32 -8.72 12.43 25.95
CA ALA A 32 -8.23 11.08 26.26
C ALA A 32 -9.25 9.99 25.90
N SER A 33 -10.54 10.20 26.21
CA SER A 33 -11.60 9.25 25.87
C SER A 33 -11.77 9.09 24.35
N THR A 34 -11.70 10.19 23.60
CA THR A 34 -11.78 10.16 22.14
C THR A 34 -10.63 9.34 21.56
N GLU A 35 -9.40 9.54 22.04
CA GLU A 35 -8.26 8.77 21.55
C GLU A 35 -8.35 7.28 21.92
N ILE A 36 -8.82 6.95 23.12
CA ILE A 36 -9.06 5.56 23.52
C ILE A 36 -10.09 4.90 22.59
N ILE A 37 -11.17 5.61 22.24
CA ILE A 37 -12.18 5.11 21.28
C ILE A 37 -11.55 4.88 19.91
N ASN A 38 -10.73 5.83 19.42
CA ASN A 38 -10.03 5.71 18.14
C ASN A 38 -9.09 4.50 18.13
N LEU A 39 -8.28 4.35 19.16
CA LEU A 39 -7.33 3.24 19.29
C LEU A 39 -8.03 1.88 19.40
N GLU A 40 -9.09 1.79 20.19
CA GLU A 40 -9.90 0.56 20.29
C GLU A 40 -10.54 0.22 18.92
N ALA A 41 -11.03 1.21 18.19
CA ALA A 41 -11.55 0.99 16.84
C ALA A 41 -10.46 0.46 15.87
N ILE A 42 -9.25 1.05 15.93
CA ILE A 42 -8.10 0.63 15.11
C ILE A 42 -7.67 -0.80 15.45
N LEU A 43 -7.63 -1.16 16.75
CA LEU A 43 -7.26 -2.50 17.21
C LEU A 43 -8.24 -3.60 16.73
N ASN A 44 -9.47 -3.24 16.40
CA ASN A 44 -10.47 -4.16 15.86
C ASN A 44 -10.51 -4.22 14.33
N LEU A 45 -9.69 -3.41 13.62
CA LEU A 45 -9.54 -3.56 12.18
C LEU A 45 -8.78 -4.85 11.84
N PRO A 46 -9.03 -5.43 10.65
CA PRO A 46 -8.19 -6.50 10.14
C PRO A 46 -6.72 -6.06 10.13
N LYS A 47 -5.83 -6.98 10.49
CA LYS A 47 -4.39 -6.68 10.42
C LYS A 47 -3.96 -6.37 9.00
N GLY A 48 -3.04 -5.42 8.86
CA GLY A 48 -2.33 -5.16 7.62
C GLY A 48 -1.57 -6.41 7.15
N THR A 49 -1.26 -6.47 5.86
CA THR A 49 -0.42 -7.54 5.33
C THR A 49 1.04 -7.14 5.51
N GLU A 50 1.79 -7.96 6.23
CA GLU A 50 3.23 -7.84 6.37
C GLU A 50 3.90 -8.70 5.29
N HIS A 51 4.96 -8.17 4.69
CA HIS A 51 5.69 -8.82 3.61
C HIS A 51 7.16 -8.97 4.03
N PHE A 52 7.65 -10.20 4.04
CA PHE A 52 9.01 -10.54 4.45
C PHE A 52 9.81 -10.99 3.23
N LEU A 53 10.95 -10.36 2.99
CA LEU A 53 11.87 -10.68 1.90
C LEU A 53 13.28 -10.86 2.44
N ALA A 54 13.98 -11.87 1.96
CA ALA A 54 15.37 -12.17 2.29
C ALA A 54 16.20 -12.42 1.02
N ASP A 55 17.51 -12.41 1.16
CA ASP A 55 18.46 -12.84 0.12
C ASP A 55 18.27 -12.09 -1.22
N LEU A 56 18.16 -10.76 -1.16
CA LEU A 56 17.93 -9.93 -2.34
C LEU A 56 19.13 -9.86 -3.27
N HIS A 57 20.33 -9.88 -2.71
CA HIS A 57 21.63 -9.99 -3.40
C HIS A 57 21.77 -9.11 -4.64
N GLY A 58 21.22 -7.89 -4.61
CA GLY A 58 21.29 -6.95 -5.74
C GLY A 58 20.44 -7.31 -6.96
N GLU A 59 19.57 -8.32 -6.86
CA GLU A 59 18.67 -8.76 -7.92
C GLU A 59 17.41 -7.85 -8.00
N TYR A 60 17.63 -6.61 -8.44
CA TYR A 60 16.60 -5.56 -8.36
C TYR A 60 15.37 -5.83 -9.23
N GLU A 61 15.52 -6.50 -10.39
CA GLU A 61 14.37 -6.80 -11.26
C GLU A 61 13.42 -7.80 -10.60
N ALA A 62 13.98 -8.86 -10.00
CA ALA A 62 13.21 -9.85 -9.24
C ALA A 62 12.54 -9.19 -8.02
N PHE A 63 13.29 -8.36 -7.30
CA PHE A 63 12.78 -7.60 -6.16
C PHE A 63 11.60 -6.70 -6.55
N GLN A 64 11.74 -5.89 -7.60
CA GLN A 64 10.67 -5.03 -8.09
C GLN A 64 9.44 -5.83 -8.52
N HIS A 65 9.64 -6.97 -9.22
CA HIS A 65 8.54 -7.84 -9.60
C HIS A 65 7.77 -8.37 -8.38
N VAL A 66 8.49 -8.80 -7.35
CA VAL A 66 7.90 -9.30 -6.11
C VAL A 66 7.15 -8.21 -5.34
N LEU A 67 7.67 -6.97 -5.32
CA LEU A 67 6.95 -5.84 -4.74
C LEU A 67 5.65 -5.55 -5.47
N ARG A 68 5.69 -5.44 -6.81
CA ARG A 68 4.53 -5.11 -7.64
C ARG A 68 3.41 -6.14 -7.57
N ASN A 69 3.74 -7.42 -7.44
CA ASN A 69 2.74 -8.49 -7.30
C ASN A 69 2.39 -8.82 -5.85
N ALA A 70 3.10 -8.21 -4.89
CA ALA A 70 2.95 -8.42 -3.45
C ALA A 70 3.02 -9.92 -3.07
N SER A 71 4.03 -10.64 -3.59
CA SER A 71 4.18 -12.11 -3.45
C SER A 71 2.90 -12.88 -3.77
N GLY A 72 2.18 -12.45 -4.79
CA GLY A 72 0.93 -13.06 -5.22
C GLY A 72 -0.31 -12.68 -4.40
N ALA A 73 -0.19 -11.78 -3.43
CA ALA A 73 -1.34 -11.34 -2.63
C ALA A 73 -2.40 -10.62 -3.49
N ILE A 74 -1.98 -9.82 -4.49
CA ILE A 74 -2.91 -9.16 -5.41
C ILE A 74 -3.69 -10.19 -6.22
N LYS A 75 -3.01 -11.21 -6.78
CA LYS A 75 -3.68 -12.29 -7.54
C LYS A 75 -4.71 -13.03 -6.67
N ARG A 76 -4.37 -13.33 -5.43
CA ARG A 76 -5.30 -13.96 -4.49
C ARG A 76 -6.54 -13.09 -4.27
N LYS A 77 -6.37 -11.78 -4.04
CA LYS A 77 -7.49 -10.84 -3.89
C LYS A 77 -8.35 -10.72 -5.14
N VAL A 78 -7.75 -10.64 -6.33
CA VAL A 78 -8.49 -10.64 -7.60
C VAL A 78 -9.34 -11.91 -7.73
N ASN A 79 -8.79 -13.08 -7.37
CA ASN A 79 -9.54 -14.33 -7.38
C ASN A 79 -10.69 -14.34 -6.34
N GLU A 80 -10.48 -13.80 -5.15
CA GLU A 80 -11.50 -13.69 -4.11
C GLU A 80 -12.64 -12.75 -4.52
N ILE A 81 -12.32 -11.60 -5.13
CA ILE A 81 -13.31 -10.60 -5.54
C ILE A 81 -14.17 -11.07 -6.70
N PHE A 82 -13.54 -11.64 -7.72
CA PHE A 82 -14.21 -11.93 -8.97
C PHE A 82 -14.68 -13.39 -9.08
N GLY A 83 -14.09 -14.32 -8.32
CA GLY A 83 -14.50 -15.74 -8.31
C GLY A 83 -14.67 -16.30 -9.72
N ASN A 84 -15.87 -16.77 -10.02
CA ASN A 84 -16.24 -17.29 -11.35
C ASN A 84 -16.81 -16.24 -12.31
N ASN A 85 -16.92 -14.97 -11.88
CA ASN A 85 -17.44 -13.88 -12.71
C ASN A 85 -16.46 -13.43 -13.79
N LEU A 86 -15.16 -13.71 -13.62
CA LEU A 86 -14.13 -13.49 -14.62
C LEU A 86 -13.44 -14.81 -14.95
N ARG A 87 -13.14 -15.01 -16.24
CA ARG A 87 -12.33 -16.14 -16.71
C ARG A 87 -10.89 -16.01 -16.20
N GLU A 88 -10.19 -17.12 -16.07
CA GLU A 88 -8.79 -17.12 -15.60
C GLU A 88 -7.86 -16.25 -16.44
N MET A 89 -8.10 -16.15 -17.75
CA MET A 89 -7.34 -15.26 -18.63
C MET A 89 -7.57 -13.80 -18.28
N GLU A 90 -8.82 -13.39 -18.07
CA GLU A 90 -9.19 -12.01 -17.72
C GLU A 90 -8.61 -11.59 -16.37
N LYS A 91 -8.60 -12.50 -15.38
CA LYS A 91 -7.94 -12.27 -14.10
C LYS A 91 -6.43 -12.08 -14.25
N LYS A 92 -5.78 -12.89 -15.10
CA LYS A 92 -4.35 -12.74 -15.39
C LYS A 92 -4.05 -11.40 -16.05
N GLU A 93 -4.87 -11.00 -17.03
CA GLU A 93 -4.76 -9.71 -17.71
C GLU A 93 -4.90 -8.53 -16.72
N LEU A 94 -5.91 -8.60 -15.85
CA LEU A 94 -6.10 -7.59 -14.79
C LEU A 94 -4.91 -7.55 -13.82
N CYS A 95 -4.39 -8.70 -13.39
CA CYS A 95 -3.20 -8.75 -12.55
C CYS A 95 -1.97 -8.16 -13.26
N THR A 96 -1.77 -8.50 -14.53
CA THR A 96 -0.66 -7.94 -15.33
C THR A 96 -0.77 -6.42 -15.45
N LEU A 97 -1.97 -5.90 -15.64
CA LEU A 97 -2.23 -4.46 -15.65
C LEU A 97 -1.88 -3.83 -14.29
N ILE A 98 -2.30 -4.44 -13.19
CA ILE A 98 -1.98 -3.91 -11.85
C ILE A 98 -0.47 -3.92 -11.59
N TYR A 99 0.26 -4.93 -12.06
CA TYR A 99 1.72 -5.04 -11.83
C TYR A 99 2.53 -4.09 -12.71
N TYR A 100 2.11 -3.91 -13.97
CA TYR A 100 2.84 -3.18 -15.01
C TYR A 100 1.90 -2.28 -15.82
N PRO A 101 1.29 -1.25 -15.17
CA PRO A 101 0.23 -0.48 -15.82
C PRO A 101 0.68 0.24 -17.08
N GLU A 102 1.85 0.87 -17.09
CA GLU A 102 2.32 1.65 -18.23
C GLU A 102 2.55 0.75 -19.45
N GLN A 103 3.27 -0.36 -19.26
CA GLN A 103 3.60 -1.31 -20.32
C GLN A 103 2.34 -2.00 -20.85
N LYS A 104 1.44 -2.40 -19.95
CA LYS A 104 0.20 -3.07 -20.35
C LYS A 104 -0.73 -2.13 -21.11
N LEU A 105 -0.84 -0.87 -20.70
CA LEU A 105 -1.64 0.13 -21.42
C LEU A 105 -1.14 0.37 -22.84
N GLN A 106 0.17 0.41 -23.06
CA GLN A 106 0.74 0.52 -24.41
C GLN A 106 0.30 -0.65 -25.29
N LEU A 107 0.46 -1.89 -24.80
CA LEU A 107 0.06 -3.09 -25.53
C LEU A 107 -1.44 -3.13 -25.82
N VAL A 108 -2.27 -2.72 -24.89
CA VAL A 108 -3.73 -2.68 -25.06
C VAL A 108 -4.12 -1.70 -26.16
N LYS A 109 -3.51 -0.52 -26.21
CA LYS A 109 -3.78 0.48 -27.27
C LYS A 109 -3.45 0.01 -28.69
N GLU A 110 -2.50 -0.92 -28.83
CA GLU A 110 -2.13 -1.48 -30.11
C GLU A 110 -3.11 -2.58 -30.59
N VAL A 111 -3.74 -3.30 -29.64
CA VAL A 111 -4.51 -4.51 -29.95
C VAL A 111 -6.02 -4.31 -29.82
N GLU A 112 -6.45 -3.46 -28.87
CA GLU A 112 -7.86 -3.30 -28.53
C GLU A 112 -8.58 -2.43 -29.57
N LYS A 113 -9.71 -2.95 -30.07
CA LYS A 113 -10.52 -2.27 -31.09
C LYS A 113 -11.48 -1.25 -30.51
N ASP A 114 -12.01 -1.52 -29.33
CA ASP A 114 -12.92 -0.63 -28.59
C ASP A 114 -12.30 -0.25 -27.25
N LEU A 115 -11.44 0.75 -27.29
CA LEU A 115 -10.76 1.27 -26.10
C LEU A 115 -11.73 1.86 -25.09
N VAL A 116 -12.84 2.44 -25.53
CA VAL A 116 -13.80 3.08 -24.63
C VAL A 116 -14.48 2.02 -23.74
N ASP A 117 -14.96 0.95 -24.35
CA ASP A 117 -15.58 -0.15 -23.62
C ASP A 117 -14.57 -0.85 -22.68
N TRP A 118 -13.35 -1.06 -23.20
CA TRP A 118 -12.27 -1.62 -22.39
C TRP A 118 -11.96 -0.75 -21.16
N TYR A 119 -11.90 0.59 -21.31
CA TYR A 119 -11.67 1.50 -20.19
C TYR A 119 -12.79 1.41 -19.17
N VAL A 120 -14.04 1.41 -19.60
CA VAL A 120 -15.20 1.30 -18.69
C VAL A 120 -15.12 0.02 -17.86
N ILE A 121 -14.89 -1.12 -18.51
CA ILE A 121 -14.80 -2.42 -17.82
C ILE A 121 -13.63 -2.43 -16.84
N THR A 122 -12.45 -2.03 -17.32
CA THR A 122 -11.21 -2.06 -16.54
C THR A 122 -11.28 -1.14 -15.31
N LEU A 123 -11.77 0.09 -15.47
CA LEU A 123 -11.92 1.03 -14.36
C LEU A 123 -12.87 0.50 -13.29
N ASN A 124 -14.01 -0.08 -13.70
CA ASN A 124 -14.93 -0.71 -12.75
C ASN A 124 -14.28 -1.88 -12.01
N GLN A 125 -13.46 -2.69 -12.67
CA GLN A 125 -12.72 -3.79 -12.02
C GLN A 125 -11.68 -3.26 -11.05
N LEU A 126 -10.88 -2.26 -11.43
CA LEU A 126 -9.86 -1.66 -10.57
C LEU A 126 -10.46 -0.98 -9.35
N VAL A 127 -11.58 -0.26 -9.50
CA VAL A 127 -12.31 0.33 -8.36
C VAL A 127 -12.72 -0.74 -7.36
N LYS A 128 -13.27 -1.88 -7.80
CA LYS A 128 -13.62 -3.00 -6.90
C LYS A 128 -12.41 -3.56 -6.16
N VAL A 129 -11.28 -3.71 -6.86
CA VAL A 129 -10.03 -4.16 -6.21
C VAL A 129 -9.56 -3.13 -5.19
N CYS A 130 -9.57 -1.83 -5.53
CA CYS A 130 -9.22 -0.75 -4.61
C CYS A 130 -10.12 -0.74 -3.36
N GLN A 131 -11.43 -0.88 -3.53
CA GLN A 131 -12.39 -0.98 -2.42
C GLN A 131 -12.03 -2.14 -1.48
N ASN A 132 -11.71 -3.31 -2.02
CA ASN A 132 -11.34 -4.47 -1.22
C ASN A 132 -10.02 -4.25 -0.45
N VAL A 133 -8.96 -3.77 -1.12
CA VAL A 133 -7.66 -3.59 -0.45
C VAL A 133 -7.69 -2.46 0.57
N SER A 134 -8.54 -1.44 0.37
CA SER A 134 -8.70 -0.31 1.29
C SER A 134 -9.54 -0.62 2.52
N SER A 135 -10.42 -1.63 2.45
CA SER A 135 -11.41 -1.95 3.50
C SER A 135 -10.80 -2.32 4.85
N LYS A 136 -9.55 -2.77 4.86
CA LYS A 136 -8.80 -3.13 6.09
C LYS A 136 -8.18 -1.94 6.82
N TYR A 137 -8.26 -0.73 6.26
CA TYR A 137 -7.62 0.46 6.80
C TYR A 137 -8.64 1.50 7.26
N THR A 138 -8.19 2.41 8.13
CA THR A 138 -8.96 3.62 8.45
C THR A 138 -9.04 4.54 7.22
N ARG A 139 -10.13 5.31 7.12
CA ARG A 139 -10.28 6.34 6.06
C ARG A 139 -9.10 7.31 6.03
N SER A 140 -8.58 7.68 7.20
CA SER A 140 -7.42 8.58 7.32
C SER A 140 -6.16 7.98 6.69
N LYS A 141 -5.89 6.68 6.92
CA LYS A 141 -4.75 5.99 6.32
C LYS A 141 -4.89 5.88 4.80
N VAL A 142 -6.08 5.52 4.31
CA VAL A 142 -6.35 5.47 2.87
C VAL A 142 -6.15 6.84 2.24
N ARG A 143 -6.73 7.90 2.83
CA ARG A 143 -6.59 9.28 2.32
C ARG A 143 -5.14 9.73 2.17
N LYS A 144 -4.26 9.37 3.11
CA LYS A 144 -2.82 9.68 3.03
C LYS A 144 -2.09 8.91 1.92
N ALA A 145 -2.66 7.81 1.45
CA ALA A 145 -2.09 7.00 0.38
C ALA A 145 -2.58 7.42 -1.02
N LEU A 146 -3.65 8.23 -1.09
CA LEU A 146 -4.23 8.65 -2.37
C LEU A 146 -3.25 9.55 -3.14
N PRO A 147 -3.17 9.38 -4.48
CA PRO A 147 -2.44 10.31 -5.34
C PRO A 147 -3.13 11.68 -5.30
N GLU A 148 -2.36 12.75 -5.13
CA GLU A 148 -2.88 14.12 -4.92
C GLU A 148 -3.85 14.53 -6.04
N GLU A 149 -3.47 14.26 -7.27
CA GLU A 149 -4.20 14.65 -8.48
C GLU A 149 -5.63 14.06 -8.56
N PHE A 150 -5.81 12.83 -8.10
CA PHE A 150 -7.09 12.12 -8.18
C PHE A 150 -7.72 11.82 -6.82
N SER A 151 -7.20 12.42 -5.75
CA SER A 151 -7.55 12.02 -4.39
C SER A 151 -9.03 12.14 -4.10
N TYR A 152 -9.68 13.23 -4.53
CA TYR A 152 -11.11 13.44 -4.35
C TYR A 152 -11.94 12.38 -5.09
N ILE A 153 -11.65 12.19 -6.37
CA ILE A 153 -12.41 11.25 -7.24
C ILE A 153 -12.27 9.82 -6.75
N ILE A 154 -11.04 9.40 -6.39
CA ILE A 154 -10.80 8.05 -5.88
C ILE A 154 -11.52 7.88 -4.53
N GLN A 155 -11.48 8.88 -3.65
CA GLN A 155 -12.19 8.83 -2.37
C GLN A 155 -13.69 8.63 -2.55
N GLU A 156 -14.32 9.35 -3.49
CA GLU A 156 -15.73 9.16 -3.84
C GLU A 156 -16.01 7.72 -4.30
N LEU A 157 -15.23 7.23 -5.27
CA LEU A 157 -15.39 5.88 -5.80
C LEU A 157 -15.18 4.77 -4.77
N LEU A 158 -14.33 4.99 -3.75
CA LEU A 158 -14.07 4.01 -2.69
C LEU A 158 -15.20 3.94 -1.66
N HIS A 159 -15.94 5.00 -1.45
CA HIS A 159 -16.96 5.08 -0.38
C HIS A 159 -18.38 4.82 -0.85
N GLU A 160 -18.62 4.84 -2.15
CA GLU A 160 -19.94 4.59 -2.69
C GLU A 160 -20.30 3.11 -2.69
N SER A 161 -21.52 2.81 -2.24
CA SER A 161 -22.01 1.42 -2.24
C SER A 161 -22.51 1.05 -3.64
N PRO A 162 -22.01 -0.01 -4.26
CA PRO A 162 -22.50 -0.46 -5.57
C PRO A 162 -23.93 -1.02 -5.54
N MET A 163 -24.56 -1.14 -4.37
CA MET A 163 -25.92 -1.67 -4.23
C MET A 163 -27.04 -0.64 -4.46
N ASP A 164 -26.71 0.67 -4.44
CA ASP A 164 -27.68 1.72 -4.71
C ASP A 164 -27.68 2.07 -6.21
N PRO A 165 -28.80 1.92 -6.95
CA PRO A 165 -28.89 2.22 -8.39
C PRO A 165 -28.51 3.68 -8.71
N ASN A 166 -28.86 4.64 -7.84
CA ASN A 166 -28.52 6.05 -8.04
C ASN A 166 -27.01 6.27 -7.92
N LYS A 167 -26.36 5.55 -7.01
CA LYS A 167 -24.92 5.58 -6.81
C LYS A 167 -24.17 4.93 -7.97
N GLN A 168 -24.70 3.85 -8.54
CA GLN A 168 -24.14 3.24 -9.74
C GLN A 168 -24.18 4.19 -10.94
N ALA A 169 -25.26 4.94 -11.10
CA ALA A 169 -25.36 5.98 -12.14
C ALA A 169 -24.31 7.07 -11.95
N TYR A 170 -24.09 7.51 -10.71
CA TYR A 170 -23.06 8.50 -10.35
C TYR A 170 -21.64 7.98 -10.68
N ILE A 171 -21.30 6.76 -10.27
CA ILE A 171 -20.01 6.12 -10.60
C ILE A 171 -19.79 6.07 -12.11
N ASN A 172 -20.83 5.67 -12.87
CA ASN A 172 -20.75 5.58 -14.33
C ASN A 172 -20.50 6.95 -14.98
N VAL A 173 -21.09 8.03 -14.46
CA VAL A 173 -20.82 9.39 -14.93
C VAL A 173 -19.38 9.80 -14.67
N ILE A 174 -18.84 9.52 -13.49
CA ILE A 174 -17.43 9.79 -13.16
C ILE A 174 -16.51 9.06 -14.14
N ILE A 175 -16.70 7.75 -14.32
CA ILE A 175 -15.87 6.93 -15.22
C ILE A 175 -15.92 7.46 -16.65
N ARG A 176 -17.11 7.77 -17.18
CA ARG A 176 -17.26 8.35 -18.52
C ARG A 176 -16.54 9.70 -18.64
N THR A 177 -16.68 10.58 -17.64
CA THR A 177 -16.01 11.87 -17.64
C THR A 177 -14.47 11.73 -17.66
N ILE A 178 -13.92 10.75 -16.92
CA ILE A 178 -12.48 10.46 -16.95
C ILE A 178 -12.04 10.04 -18.37
N ILE A 179 -12.83 9.22 -19.05
CA ILE A 179 -12.55 8.77 -20.43
C ILE A 179 -12.68 9.94 -21.41
N ASP A 180 -13.75 10.72 -21.33
CA ASP A 180 -14.03 11.85 -22.22
C ASP A 180 -12.97 12.96 -22.10
N THR A 181 -12.42 13.15 -20.90
CA THR A 181 -11.32 14.09 -20.65
C THR A 181 -9.94 13.53 -21.00
N ARG A 182 -9.85 12.30 -21.54
CA ARG A 182 -8.62 11.60 -21.94
C ARG A 182 -7.65 11.37 -20.77
N ARG A 183 -8.17 11.21 -19.54
CA ARG A 183 -7.39 10.96 -18.35
C ARG A 183 -7.45 9.50 -17.86
N ALA A 184 -8.00 8.59 -18.70
CA ALA A 184 -8.20 7.19 -18.33
C ALA A 184 -6.88 6.45 -18.04
N ASP A 185 -5.83 6.69 -18.81
CA ASP A 185 -4.53 6.06 -18.60
C ASP A 185 -3.92 6.46 -17.25
N ASP A 186 -3.83 7.78 -17.02
CA ASP A 186 -3.27 8.31 -15.77
C ASP A 186 -4.05 7.81 -14.56
N PHE A 187 -5.38 7.75 -14.70
CA PHE A 187 -6.25 7.27 -13.65
C PHE A 187 -6.09 5.76 -13.38
N ILE A 188 -5.93 4.95 -14.42
CA ILE A 188 -5.62 3.50 -14.31
C ILE A 188 -4.29 3.31 -13.60
N ILE A 189 -3.24 4.04 -14.02
CA ILE A 189 -1.92 3.97 -13.38
C ILE A 189 -2.03 4.34 -11.90
N ALA A 190 -2.74 5.41 -11.58
CA ALA A 190 -2.97 5.86 -10.21
C ALA A 190 -3.68 4.81 -9.35
N LEU A 191 -4.72 4.16 -9.88
CA LEU A 191 -5.43 3.06 -9.20
C LEU A 191 -4.54 1.83 -9.02
N CYS A 192 -3.76 1.43 -10.03
CA CYS A 192 -2.85 0.30 -9.94
C CYS A 192 -1.76 0.53 -8.87
N ASN A 193 -1.15 1.71 -8.85
CA ASN A 193 -0.17 2.08 -7.83
C ASN A 193 -0.79 2.12 -6.42
N LEU A 194 -2.02 2.60 -6.29
CA LEU A 194 -2.75 2.60 -5.03
C LEU A 194 -3.05 1.16 -4.56
N ILE A 195 -3.45 0.26 -5.47
CA ILE A 195 -3.67 -1.15 -5.14
C ILE A 195 -2.39 -1.81 -4.64
N GLN A 196 -1.26 -1.60 -5.32
CA GLN A 196 0.04 -2.10 -4.89
C GLN A 196 0.39 -1.59 -3.49
N ARG A 197 0.29 -0.27 -3.27
CA ARG A 197 0.59 0.38 -1.99
C ARG A 197 -0.29 -0.10 -0.84
N LEU A 198 -1.60 -0.29 -1.06
CA LEU A 198 -2.54 -0.71 -0.02
C LEU A 198 -2.58 -2.22 0.20
N THR A 199 -2.00 -3.02 -0.69
CA THR A 199 -1.97 -4.47 -0.53
C THR A 199 -1.01 -4.89 0.58
N ILE A 200 0.18 -4.28 0.64
CA ILE A 200 1.19 -4.52 1.67
C ILE A 200 1.22 -3.32 2.62
N ASP A 201 1.10 -3.58 3.91
CA ASP A 201 1.14 -2.56 4.95
C ASP A 201 2.55 -2.26 5.42
N SER A 202 3.34 -3.30 5.65
CA SER A 202 4.74 -3.21 6.09
C SER A 202 5.60 -4.19 5.33
N LEU A 203 6.77 -3.75 4.93
CA LEU A 203 7.79 -4.55 4.26
C LEU A 203 8.96 -4.75 5.21
N HIS A 204 9.34 -6.02 5.42
CA HIS A 204 10.46 -6.41 6.27
C HIS A 204 11.54 -7.05 5.42
N ILE A 205 12.71 -6.41 5.34
CA ILE A 205 13.89 -6.96 4.65
C ILE A 205 14.76 -7.66 5.67
N LEU A 206 14.99 -8.95 5.46
CA LEU A 206 15.71 -9.80 6.39
C LEU A 206 17.22 -9.90 6.07
N GLY A 207 17.76 -8.88 5.39
CA GLY A 207 19.17 -8.78 5.06
C GLY A 207 19.56 -9.35 3.71
N ASP A 208 20.88 -9.39 3.50
CA ASP A 208 21.54 -9.84 2.28
C ASP A 208 21.06 -9.06 1.04
N ILE A 209 21.04 -7.72 1.16
CA ILE A 209 20.74 -6.81 0.07
C ILE A 209 21.90 -6.72 -0.90
N PHE A 210 23.13 -6.68 -0.36
CA PHE A 210 24.37 -6.53 -1.08
C PHE A 210 24.95 -7.89 -1.49
N ASP A 211 25.98 -7.81 -2.36
CA ASP A 211 26.70 -8.93 -2.94
C ASP A 211 25.94 -9.66 -4.08
N ARG A 212 26.66 -10.16 -5.06
CA ARG A 212 26.28 -10.93 -6.26
C ARG A 212 25.67 -10.10 -7.40
N GLY A 213 24.44 -9.60 -7.28
CA GLY A 213 23.78 -8.88 -8.34
C GLY A 213 24.22 -7.41 -8.47
N PRO A 214 23.96 -6.77 -9.60
CA PRO A 214 24.50 -5.43 -9.91
C PRO A 214 23.70 -4.27 -9.30
N GLY A 215 22.51 -4.50 -8.76
CA GLY A 215 21.55 -3.46 -8.44
C GLY A 215 21.19 -3.23 -6.97
N PRO A 216 22.11 -3.43 -5.97
CA PRO A 216 21.75 -3.18 -4.57
C PRO A 216 21.41 -1.71 -4.30
N HIS A 217 22.06 -0.77 -5.00
CA HIS A 217 21.74 0.66 -4.91
C HIS A 217 20.32 0.97 -5.40
N ILE A 218 19.84 0.33 -6.47
CA ILE A 218 18.46 0.49 -6.98
C ILE A 218 17.45 -0.08 -5.98
N ILE A 219 17.80 -1.19 -5.31
CA ILE A 219 16.98 -1.76 -4.23
C ILE A 219 16.88 -0.76 -3.08
N MET A 220 18.01 -0.19 -2.64
CA MET A 220 18.03 0.80 -1.56
C MET A 220 17.23 2.06 -1.90
N ASP A 221 17.38 2.61 -3.11
CA ASP A 221 16.58 3.75 -3.57
C ASP A 221 15.09 3.43 -3.55
N THR A 222 14.70 2.24 -4.05
CA THR A 222 13.32 1.77 -4.01
C THR A 222 12.77 1.65 -2.58
N LEU A 223 13.60 1.18 -1.65
CA LEU A 223 13.21 1.06 -0.24
C LEU A 223 13.05 2.44 0.40
N CYS A 224 13.95 3.40 0.12
CA CYS A 224 13.85 4.76 0.65
C CYS A 224 12.54 5.45 0.25
N ASP A 225 12.01 5.15 -0.93
CA ASP A 225 10.72 5.65 -1.41
C ASP A 225 9.52 4.81 -0.93
N TYR A 226 9.77 3.66 -0.30
CA TYR A 226 8.70 2.78 0.14
C TYR A 226 7.99 3.33 1.39
N HIS A 227 6.68 3.22 1.44
CA HIS A 227 5.83 3.90 2.43
C HIS A 227 5.98 3.42 3.88
N ASN A 228 6.42 2.18 4.12
CA ASN A 228 6.65 1.61 5.45
C ASN A 228 7.50 0.34 5.35
N PHE A 229 8.74 0.41 5.80
CA PHE A 229 9.67 -0.71 5.77
C PHE A 229 10.63 -0.68 6.94
N ASP A 230 11.21 -1.83 7.23
CA ASP A 230 12.39 -1.97 8.07
C ASP A 230 13.39 -2.95 7.44
N ILE A 231 14.65 -2.85 7.86
CA ILE A 231 15.76 -3.67 7.38
C ILE A 231 16.49 -4.27 8.57
N GLN A 232 16.71 -5.58 8.52
CA GLN A 232 17.70 -6.26 9.32
C GLN A 232 18.94 -6.48 8.47
N TRP A 233 20.11 -6.52 9.08
CA TRP A 233 21.35 -6.73 8.37
C TRP A 233 21.66 -8.21 8.25
N GLY A 234 21.90 -8.66 7.03
CA GLY A 234 22.44 -9.98 6.74
C GLY A 234 23.97 -10.01 6.90
N ASN A 235 24.54 -11.20 6.83
CA ASN A 235 25.99 -11.36 6.93
C ASN A 235 26.75 -10.73 5.76
N HIS A 236 26.18 -10.74 4.55
CA HIS A 236 26.76 -10.06 3.38
C HIS A 236 26.76 -8.55 3.54
N ASP A 237 25.69 -7.97 4.08
CA ASP A 237 25.59 -6.52 4.31
C ASP A 237 26.66 -6.04 5.29
N ILE A 238 26.90 -6.79 6.39
CA ILE A 238 27.93 -6.49 7.38
C ILE A 238 29.33 -6.59 6.76
N LEU A 239 29.60 -7.60 5.94
CA LEU A 239 30.86 -7.75 5.24
C LEU A 239 31.12 -6.58 4.28
N TRP A 240 30.13 -6.15 3.53
CA TRP A 240 30.23 -5.01 2.65
C TRP A 240 30.54 -3.71 3.40
N MET A 241 29.83 -3.43 4.50
CA MET A 241 30.11 -2.28 5.35
C MET A 241 31.52 -2.31 5.94
N GLY A 242 31.95 -3.45 6.44
CA GLY A 242 33.28 -3.63 6.99
C GLY A 242 34.39 -3.50 5.95
N CYS A 243 34.21 -4.08 4.76
CA CYS A 243 35.17 -4.03 3.68
C CYS A 243 35.34 -2.59 3.11
N LEU A 244 34.25 -1.83 2.96
CA LEU A 244 34.30 -0.45 2.50
C LEU A 244 35.07 0.45 3.47
N LEU A 245 34.96 0.25 4.77
CA LEU A 245 35.71 1.00 5.78
C LEU A 245 37.23 0.77 5.70
N TYR A 246 37.65 -0.43 5.26
CA TYR A 246 39.08 -0.80 5.18
C TYR A 246 39.70 -0.52 3.81
N THR A 247 38.93 -0.51 2.75
CA THR A 247 39.41 -0.44 1.36
C THR A 247 39.15 0.90 0.67
N SER A 248 38.30 1.74 1.19
CA SER A 248 38.12 3.09 0.69
C SER A 248 39.31 3.94 1.12
N PRO A 249 40.03 4.61 0.20
CA PRO A 249 41.04 5.59 0.58
C PRO A 249 40.36 6.66 1.42
N SER A 250 40.98 6.97 2.56
CA SER A 250 40.51 8.06 3.42
C SER A 250 40.55 9.35 2.61
N PRO A 251 39.53 10.24 2.71
CA PRO A 251 39.57 11.55 2.07
C PRO A 251 40.74 12.45 2.55
N ARG A 252 41.58 11.94 3.44
CA ARG A 252 42.74 12.66 4.02
C ARG A 252 44.09 12.08 3.60
N ASP A 253 44.13 11.04 2.75
CA ASP A 253 45.36 10.49 2.18
C ASP A 253 45.62 11.09 0.75
#